data_52c8e56ec99f1d652987096795ad6492
#
_entry.id   52c8e56ec99f1d652987096795ad6492
#
_cell.length_a   1.000
_cell.length_b   1.000
_cell.length_c   1.000
_cell.angle_alpha   90.00
_cell.angle_beta   90.00
_cell.angle_gamma   90.00
#
_symmetry.space_group_name_H-M   'P 1'
#
loop_
_entity.id
_entity.type
_entity.pdbx_description
1 polymer ?
#
loop_
_entity_poly.entity_id
_entity_poly.type
_entity_poly.pdbx_seq_one_letter_code
_entity_poly.pdbx_strand_id
1 'polypeptide(L)'
;MPNFTLTPRINHGAPAKIKLQQFGYFLRILKDLEVLEPMKPADILAAAKSFYRWGALETTMLSMAARMNPVRLGLVDDDGELTYAEFWERTNRLALALQARGVKAGTNVAVLARNGRAAILPLTCRHMLGFNIFMVNANTSAKQLEHVLAFNHIDVFILDDEFLPMLADDAADKYDIILGHVDNPDNAERYETMDGIISQARVTDSLPTRPKRGFHVVMTSGTTGMPKGVIRGAFKSPQGAAPLVSGIPWKRGLTVILTSVLFHDYGWANLVLSLFTQSTIIARRGFTPEETLRDIQHYNATAMCSAASRLRSIVSYMDNEGIDHVDGLRFIVSAGSPLAAHEIEKTNEKFGGPEAKPVLCNLYGSSESGPIAVARPEELAADTALSGRIYPGEIVDIRDEDGNLVPEGEIGIIWVAVYDLFAGYTDQDIDIPTINGAICMHDRGYITDGNMLHVLGRGDDLIITQFAEKIFPIEIENALVSHSRIHDSYVHGVEDDQYGQAIRAYIIREEGTDPITADEVREHVVNELSEGHRPRDVFFVDEFPRNPMGKVIRKKLPGRSTVE
;
A
#
# COMPACT_ATOMS: atom_id res chain seq x y z
N MET A 1 23.56 -2.02 18.70
CA MET A 1 22.58 -1.36 17.83
C MET A 1 23.23 -1.16 16.48
N PRO A 2 22.69 -1.67 15.38
CA PRO A 2 23.19 -1.27 14.08
C PRO A 2 23.02 0.24 13.97
N ASN A 3 24.10 0.97 13.71
CA ASN A 3 24.06 2.37 13.37
C ASN A 3 23.56 2.47 11.93
N PHE A 4 22.25 2.53 11.74
CA PHE A 4 21.67 2.77 10.42
C PHE A 4 22.21 4.11 9.90
N THR A 5 22.99 4.05 8.84
CA THR A 5 23.42 5.24 8.12
C THR A 5 22.20 5.75 7.33
N LEU A 6 21.51 6.73 7.89
CA LEU A 6 20.34 7.34 7.22
C LEU A 6 20.80 7.99 5.91
N THR A 7 20.13 7.66 4.83
CA THR A 7 20.33 8.34 3.53
C THR A 7 20.25 9.86 3.77
N PRO A 8 21.18 10.66 3.24
CA PRO A 8 21.09 12.11 3.36
C PRO A 8 19.75 12.51 2.75
N ARG A 9 18.84 13.00 3.58
CA ARG A 9 17.56 13.53 3.07
C ARG A 9 17.88 14.66 2.14
N ILE A 10 17.26 14.65 0.98
CA ILE A 10 17.28 15.76 0.06
C ILE A 10 16.76 16.96 0.82
N ASN A 11 17.68 17.79 1.26
CA ASN A 11 17.34 19.08 1.77
C ASN A 11 17.04 19.91 0.52
N HIS A 12 15.78 19.83 0.05
CA HIS A 12 15.34 20.73 -0.99
C HIS A 12 15.63 22.12 -0.45
N GLY A 13 16.71 22.72 -0.88
CA GLY A 13 17.07 24.11 -0.62
C GLY A 13 16.02 25.05 -1.23
N ALA A 14 14.75 24.65 -1.17
CA ALA A 14 13.63 25.37 -1.72
C ALA A 14 13.63 26.78 -1.13
N PRO A 15 13.61 27.83 -1.97
CA PRO A 15 13.53 29.21 -1.55
C PRO A 15 12.42 29.38 -0.52
N ALA A 16 12.58 30.29 0.42
CA ALA A 16 11.59 30.55 1.47
C ALA A 16 10.16 30.78 0.91
N LYS A 17 10.08 31.33 -0.31
CA LYS A 17 8.83 31.53 -1.05
C LYS A 17 8.11 30.21 -1.36
N ILE A 18 8.85 29.16 -1.76
CA ILE A 18 8.26 27.82 -2.05
C ILE A 18 7.77 27.19 -0.75
N LYS A 19 8.54 27.28 0.34
CA LYS A 19 8.12 26.76 1.67
C LYS A 19 6.85 27.45 2.16
N LEU A 20 6.71 28.75 1.91
CA LEU A 20 5.50 29.51 2.28
C LEU A 20 4.29 29.09 1.43
N GLN A 21 4.49 28.87 0.13
CA GLN A 21 3.44 28.36 -0.77
C GLN A 21 2.97 26.97 -0.36
N GLN A 22 3.88 26.08 -0.01
CA GLN A 22 3.57 24.71 0.46
C GLN A 22 2.84 24.75 1.79
N PHE A 23 3.22 25.62 2.70
CA PHE A 23 2.49 25.80 3.97
C PHE A 23 1.06 26.32 3.72
N GLY A 24 0.90 27.30 2.84
CA GLY A 24 -0.43 27.80 2.43
C GLY A 24 -1.28 26.71 1.74
N TYR A 25 -0.66 25.83 0.97
CA TYR A 25 -1.30 24.66 0.36
C TYR A 25 -1.75 23.65 1.43
N PHE A 26 -0.87 23.33 2.38
CA PHE A 26 -1.20 22.46 3.50
C PHE A 26 -2.40 22.98 4.32
N LEU A 27 -2.44 24.27 4.62
CA LEU A 27 -3.59 24.87 5.32
C LEU A 27 -4.89 24.76 4.53
N ARG A 28 -4.84 24.89 3.20
CA ARG A 28 -6.02 24.67 2.33
C ARG A 28 -6.49 23.23 2.42
N ILE A 29 -5.57 22.27 2.34
CA ILE A 29 -5.89 20.85 2.48
C ILE A 29 -6.57 20.57 3.82
N LEU A 30 -6.04 21.09 4.93
CA LEU A 30 -6.66 20.91 6.25
C LEU A 30 -8.09 21.47 6.30
N LYS A 31 -8.35 22.57 5.59
CA LYS A 31 -9.69 23.15 5.46
C LYS A 31 -10.58 22.23 4.62
N ASP A 32 -10.10 21.75 3.47
CA ASP A 32 -10.85 20.88 2.56
C ASP A 32 -11.18 19.54 3.21
N LEU A 33 -10.32 19.02 4.09
CA LEU A 33 -10.55 17.84 4.92
C LEU A 33 -11.57 18.05 6.05
N GLU A 34 -11.97 19.31 6.30
CA GLU A 34 -12.90 19.68 7.40
C GLU A 34 -12.33 19.34 8.80
N VAL A 35 -10.99 19.17 8.93
CA VAL A 35 -10.34 18.88 10.22
C VAL A 35 -10.03 20.12 11.05
N LEU A 36 -10.14 21.33 10.44
CA LEU A 36 -9.98 22.64 11.10
C LEU A 36 -11.29 23.19 11.68
N GLU A 37 -12.21 22.34 12.11
CA GLU A 37 -13.35 22.82 12.89
C GLU A 37 -12.89 23.53 14.17
N PRO A 38 -13.67 24.50 14.68
CA PRO A 38 -13.31 25.23 15.88
C PRO A 38 -13.08 24.26 17.05
N MET A 39 -11.82 24.02 17.38
CA MET A 39 -11.45 23.21 18.53
C MET A 39 -11.56 24.06 19.80
N LYS A 40 -12.05 23.47 20.90
CA LYS A 40 -12.00 24.12 22.21
C LYS A 40 -10.53 24.36 22.60
N PRO A 41 -10.19 25.45 23.30
CA PRO A 41 -8.82 25.73 23.73
C PRO A 41 -8.15 24.54 24.45
N ALA A 42 -8.92 23.78 25.23
CA ALA A 42 -8.44 22.59 25.93
C ALA A 42 -8.04 21.46 24.96
N ASP A 43 -8.68 21.35 23.78
CA ASP A 43 -8.37 20.33 22.78
C ASP A 43 -7.15 20.73 21.95
N ILE A 44 -6.99 22.02 21.67
CA ILE A 44 -5.77 22.57 21.05
C ILE A 44 -4.55 22.30 21.94
N LEU A 45 -4.67 22.55 23.25
CA LEU A 45 -3.60 22.27 24.20
C LEU A 45 -3.29 20.77 24.29
N ALA A 46 -4.33 19.91 24.29
CA ALA A 46 -4.16 18.46 24.29
C ALA A 46 -3.48 17.97 23.00
N ALA A 47 -3.86 18.50 21.83
CA ALA A 47 -3.23 18.20 20.56
C ALA A 47 -1.75 18.59 20.57
N ALA A 48 -1.42 19.81 21.01
CA ALA A 48 -0.05 20.29 21.13
C ALA A 48 0.78 19.40 22.06
N LYS A 49 0.20 18.97 23.21
CA LYS A 49 0.85 18.07 24.16
C LYS A 49 1.08 16.67 23.56
N SER A 50 0.09 16.08 22.88
CA SER A 50 0.22 14.79 22.22
C SER A 50 1.25 14.84 21.10
N PHE A 51 1.23 15.90 20.29
CA PHE A 51 2.22 16.15 19.24
C PHE A 51 3.65 16.29 19.80
N TYR A 52 3.82 17.03 20.89
CA TYR A 52 5.11 17.16 21.57
C TYR A 52 5.63 15.83 22.09
N ARG A 53 4.73 15.00 22.68
CA ARG A 53 5.09 13.69 23.24
C ARG A 53 5.42 12.65 22.17
N TRP A 54 4.58 12.50 21.15
CA TRP A 54 4.60 11.36 20.24
C TRP A 54 4.82 11.72 18.76
N GLY A 55 4.73 13.00 18.38
CA GLY A 55 4.85 13.45 17.00
C GLY A 55 3.53 13.44 16.25
N ALA A 56 3.59 13.63 14.92
CA ALA A 56 2.43 13.77 14.05
C ALA A 56 2.06 12.45 13.37
N LEU A 57 1.88 11.38 14.14
CA LEU A 57 1.60 10.03 13.61
C LEU A 57 0.47 9.35 14.40
N GLU A 58 0.31 8.06 14.19
CA GLU A 58 -0.81 7.22 14.59
C GLU A 58 -1.26 7.44 16.04
N THR A 59 -0.31 7.41 16.98
CA THR A 59 -0.59 7.58 18.42
C THR A 59 -1.25 8.92 18.73
N THR A 60 -0.72 10.01 18.14
CA THR A 60 -1.28 11.34 18.33
C THR A 60 -2.66 11.47 17.70
N MET A 61 -2.83 10.95 16.48
CA MET A 61 -4.09 11.01 15.76
C MET A 61 -5.18 10.22 16.49
N LEU A 62 -4.87 8.99 16.94
CA LEU A 62 -5.79 8.19 17.72
C LEU A 62 -6.15 8.86 19.06
N SER A 63 -5.16 9.43 19.77
CA SER A 63 -5.38 10.17 21.01
C SER A 63 -6.36 11.34 20.84
N MET A 64 -6.22 12.06 19.73
CA MET A 64 -7.11 13.20 19.40
C MET A 64 -8.50 12.72 18.95
N ALA A 65 -8.58 11.65 18.16
CA ALA A 65 -9.85 11.07 17.76
C ALA A 65 -10.66 10.58 18.97
N ALA A 66 -10.00 9.87 19.90
CA ALA A 66 -10.62 9.39 21.13
C ALA A 66 -11.09 10.55 22.05
N ARG A 67 -10.32 11.65 22.08
CA ARG A 67 -10.70 12.82 22.88
C ARG A 67 -11.88 13.58 22.27
N MET A 68 -11.90 13.74 20.95
CA MET A 68 -12.91 14.56 20.26
C MET A 68 -14.21 13.78 19.99
N ASN A 69 -14.11 12.48 19.75
CA ASN A 69 -15.21 11.61 19.35
C ASN A 69 -15.17 10.26 20.11
N PRO A 70 -15.19 10.25 21.46
CA PRO A 70 -14.95 9.04 22.26
C PRO A 70 -15.94 7.91 21.96
N VAL A 71 -17.21 8.23 21.70
CA VAL A 71 -18.30 7.26 21.48
C VAL A 71 -18.46 6.85 20.00
N ARG A 72 -17.74 7.53 19.09
CA ARG A 72 -17.77 7.16 17.68
C ARG A 72 -17.06 5.82 17.50
N LEU A 73 -17.60 4.99 16.61
CA LEU A 73 -16.95 3.77 16.16
C LEU A 73 -15.61 4.10 15.50
N GLY A 74 -14.53 3.57 16.04
CA GLY A 74 -13.16 3.83 15.58
C GLY A 74 -12.58 2.69 14.75
N LEU A 75 -12.83 1.44 15.17
CA LEU A 75 -12.32 0.24 14.51
C LEU A 75 -13.39 -0.85 14.50
N VAL A 76 -13.52 -1.50 13.35
CA VAL A 76 -14.31 -2.73 13.15
C VAL A 76 -13.37 -3.76 12.55
N ASP A 77 -13.28 -4.92 13.18
CA ASP A 77 -12.55 -6.08 12.67
C ASP A 77 -13.31 -7.39 13.00
N ASP A 78 -12.68 -8.54 12.81
CA ASP A 78 -13.33 -9.83 13.06
C ASP A 78 -13.54 -10.13 14.55
N ASP A 79 -12.80 -9.45 15.44
CA ASP A 79 -12.99 -9.53 16.88
C ASP A 79 -14.05 -8.53 17.42
N GLY A 80 -14.75 -7.81 16.53
CA GLY A 80 -15.86 -6.90 16.84
C GLY A 80 -15.52 -5.42 16.72
N GLU A 81 -16.36 -4.61 17.33
CA GLU A 81 -16.36 -3.16 17.22
C GLU A 81 -15.68 -2.51 18.41
N LEU A 82 -14.92 -1.45 18.16
CA LEU A 82 -14.32 -0.58 19.16
C LEU A 82 -14.69 0.88 18.90
N THR A 83 -15.25 1.54 19.90
CA THR A 83 -15.31 3.00 19.90
C THR A 83 -13.90 3.59 19.95
N TYR A 84 -13.74 4.87 19.62
CA TYR A 84 -12.44 5.53 19.75
C TYR A 84 -11.92 5.55 21.19
N ALA A 85 -12.80 5.61 22.19
CA ALA A 85 -12.39 5.53 23.60
C ALA A 85 -11.83 4.15 23.95
N GLU A 86 -12.49 3.07 23.54
CA GLU A 86 -12.04 1.69 23.75
C GLU A 86 -10.77 1.38 22.96
N PHE A 87 -10.68 1.84 21.71
CA PHE A 87 -9.50 1.68 20.90
C PHE A 87 -8.28 2.37 21.54
N TRP A 88 -8.46 3.60 22.04
CA TRP A 88 -7.42 4.32 22.78
C TRP A 88 -7.03 3.63 24.09
N GLU A 89 -8.00 3.12 24.85
CA GLU A 89 -7.75 2.39 26.09
C GLU A 89 -6.92 1.12 25.83
N ARG A 90 -7.31 0.32 24.84
CA ARG A 90 -6.57 -0.90 24.46
C ARG A 90 -5.14 -0.58 24.00
N THR A 91 -4.96 0.48 23.21
CA THR A 91 -3.65 0.97 22.79
C THR A 91 -2.75 1.36 23.99
N ASN A 92 -3.30 2.09 24.97
CA ASN A 92 -2.56 2.45 26.19
C ASN A 92 -2.20 1.22 27.03
N ARG A 93 -3.14 0.29 27.23
CA ARG A 93 -2.90 -0.94 27.99
C ARG A 93 -1.85 -1.83 27.30
N LEU A 94 -1.87 -1.93 25.97
CA LEU A 94 -0.83 -2.64 25.24
C LEU A 94 0.55 -1.99 25.46
N ALA A 95 0.63 -0.67 25.39
CA ALA A 95 1.89 0.03 25.68
C ALA A 95 2.42 -0.26 27.09
N LEU A 96 1.54 -0.24 28.11
CA LEU A 96 1.92 -0.57 29.48
C LEU A 96 2.36 -2.04 29.63
N ALA A 97 1.65 -2.97 28.99
CA ALA A 97 2.00 -4.39 29.00
C ALA A 97 3.36 -4.65 28.34
N LEU A 98 3.62 -4.04 27.18
CA LEU A 98 4.90 -4.13 26.49
C LEU A 98 6.03 -3.47 27.29
N GLN A 99 5.76 -2.33 27.96
CA GLN A 99 6.74 -1.70 28.87
C GLN A 99 7.11 -2.61 30.03
N ALA A 100 6.13 -3.28 30.64
CA ALA A 100 6.37 -4.23 31.74
C ALA A 100 7.24 -5.42 31.31
N ARG A 101 7.23 -5.77 30.02
CA ARG A 101 8.09 -6.79 29.37
C ARG A 101 9.46 -6.26 28.95
N GLY A 102 9.76 -4.99 29.25
CA GLY A 102 11.06 -4.37 28.93
C GLY A 102 11.12 -3.68 27.57
N VAL A 103 10.02 -3.59 26.81
CA VAL A 103 9.97 -2.87 25.54
C VAL A 103 10.16 -1.37 25.79
N LYS A 104 11.09 -0.78 25.08
CA LYS A 104 11.52 0.63 25.21
C LYS A 104 12.02 1.17 23.89
N ALA A 105 12.47 2.42 23.89
CA ALA A 105 13.06 3.04 22.72
C ALA A 105 14.25 2.23 22.19
N GLY A 106 14.15 1.83 20.92
CA GLY A 106 15.15 1.03 20.20
C GLY A 106 14.97 -0.49 20.30
N THR A 107 13.99 -1.01 21.05
CA THR A 107 13.57 -2.42 20.97
C THR A 107 13.01 -2.71 19.56
N ASN A 108 13.32 -3.84 18.99
CA ASN A 108 12.83 -4.26 17.67
C ASN A 108 11.65 -5.22 17.85
N VAL A 109 10.47 -4.78 17.42
CA VAL A 109 9.22 -5.54 17.49
C VAL A 109 8.79 -5.90 16.07
N ALA A 110 8.72 -7.19 15.75
CA ALA A 110 8.14 -7.66 14.49
C ALA A 110 6.64 -7.92 14.67
N VAL A 111 5.88 -7.67 13.61
CA VAL A 111 4.44 -7.96 13.55
C VAL A 111 4.16 -8.75 12.28
N LEU A 112 3.68 -9.98 12.43
CA LEU A 112 3.21 -10.86 11.37
C LEU A 112 1.74 -11.17 11.62
N ALA A 113 0.88 -10.26 11.20
CA ALA A 113 -0.54 -10.34 11.43
C ALA A 113 -1.32 -9.92 10.18
N ARG A 114 -2.53 -10.44 10.08
CA ARG A 114 -3.48 -9.94 9.09
C ARG A 114 -4.04 -8.59 9.50
N ASN A 115 -4.86 -7.96 8.63
CA ASN A 115 -5.55 -6.72 8.98
C ASN A 115 -6.40 -6.92 10.26
N GLY A 116 -6.57 -5.85 11.02
CA GLY A 116 -7.33 -5.87 12.27
C GLY A 116 -6.49 -5.39 13.46
N ARG A 117 -7.03 -5.56 14.68
CA ARG A 117 -6.41 -5.03 15.91
C ARG A 117 -5.04 -5.62 16.18
N ALA A 118 -4.76 -6.85 15.76
CA ALA A 118 -3.46 -7.49 15.91
C ALA A 118 -2.32 -6.74 15.25
N ALA A 119 -2.57 -6.14 14.06
CA ALA A 119 -1.62 -5.29 13.37
C ALA A 119 -1.70 -3.82 13.81
N ILE A 120 -2.91 -3.31 14.09
CA ILE A 120 -3.18 -1.89 14.32
C ILE A 120 -2.74 -1.43 15.72
N LEU A 121 -2.99 -2.21 16.79
CA LEU A 121 -2.64 -1.80 18.13
C LEU A 121 -1.13 -1.61 18.33
N PRO A 122 -0.23 -2.50 17.85
CA PRO A 122 1.22 -2.28 17.91
C PRO A 122 1.66 -1.01 17.15
N LEU A 123 1.09 -0.74 15.96
CA LEU A 123 1.34 0.48 15.20
C LEU A 123 0.95 1.73 15.99
N THR A 124 -0.23 1.72 16.61
CA THR A 124 -0.75 2.89 17.33
C THR A 124 -0.08 3.13 18.68
N CYS A 125 0.45 2.11 19.36
CA CYS A 125 1.13 2.28 20.65
C CYS A 125 2.64 2.54 20.53
N ARG A 126 3.29 2.27 19.39
CA ARG A 126 4.75 2.30 19.24
C ARG A 126 5.40 3.62 19.68
N HIS A 127 4.76 4.74 19.41
CA HIS A 127 5.31 6.05 19.78
C HIS A 127 5.24 6.36 21.27
N MET A 128 4.46 5.60 22.05
CA MET A 128 4.41 5.73 23.51
C MET A 128 5.68 5.20 24.17
N LEU A 129 6.32 4.20 23.56
CA LEU A 129 7.55 3.56 24.02
C LEU A 129 8.77 3.88 23.16
N GLY A 130 8.56 4.20 21.89
CA GLY A 130 9.62 4.52 20.93
C GLY A 130 10.34 3.29 20.36
N PHE A 131 9.69 2.13 20.32
CA PHE A 131 10.25 0.94 19.70
C PHE A 131 10.22 1.01 18.17
N ASN A 132 11.09 0.24 17.53
CA ASN A 132 11.07 0.02 16.09
C ASN A 132 10.05 -1.06 15.77
N ILE A 133 9.22 -0.85 14.75
CA ILE A 133 8.24 -1.84 14.31
C ILE A 133 8.59 -2.35 12.91
N PHE A 134 8.59 -3.68 12.74
CA PHE A 134 8.86 -4.38 11.50
C PHE A 134 7.57 -5.08 11.05
N MET A 135 6.93 -4.53 10.02
CA MET A 135 5.71 -5.10 9.47
C MET A 135 6.08 -6.20 8.47
N VAL A 136 5.86 -7.45 8.85
CA VAL A 136 6.23 -8.62 8.06
C VAL A 136 5.08 -9.00 7.13
N ASN A 137 5.42 -9.35 5.90
CA ASN A 137 4.43 -9.77 4.91
C ASN A 137 3.82 -11.13 5.28
N ALA A 138 2.50 -11.22 5.38
CA ALA A 138 1.77 -12.44 5.71
C ALA A 138 1.98 -13.59 4.69
N ASN A 139 2.49 -13.31 3.50
CA ASN A 139 2.81 -14.32 2.50
C ASN A 139 4.30 -14.68 2.44
N THR A 140 5.07 -14.31 3.48
CA THR A 140 6.47 -14.71 3.58
C THR A 140 6.59 -16.23 3.76
N SER A 141 7.68 -16.83 3.31
CA SER A 141 7.98 -18.25 3.60
C SER A 141 8.66 -18.41 4.97
N ALA A 142 8.62 -19.60 5.56
CA ALA A 142 9.32 -19.87 6.83
C ALA A 142 10.80 -19.48 6.78
N LYS A 143 11.51 -19.79 5.68
CA LYS A 143 12.91 -19.41 5.47
C LYS A 143 13.12 -17.90 5.41
N GLN A 144 12.21 -17.18 4.74
CA GLN A 144 12.27 -15.71 4.68
C GLN A 144 11.97 -15.09 6.04
N LEU A 145 11.01 -15.65 6.78
CA LEU A 145 10.66 -15.21 8.14
C LEU A 145 11.85 -15.36 9.08
N GLU A 146 12.48 -16.54 9.11
CA GLU A 146 13.68 -16.78 9.92
C GLU A 146 14.78 -15.76 9.63
N HIS A 147 15.04 -15.50 8.33
CA HIS A 147 16.01 -14.47 7.92
C HIS A 147 15.60 -13.08 8.43
N VAL A 148 14.34 -12.67 8.24
CA VAL A 148 13.86 -11.35 8.68
C VAL A 148 14.04 -11.16 10.18
N LEU A 149 13.66 -12.16 10.99
CA LEU A 149 13.77 -12.11 12.44
C LEU A 149 15.23 -12.03 12.91
N ALA A 150 16.10 -12.87 12.34
CA ALA A 150 17.51 -12.92 12.71
C ALA A 150 18.29 -11.69 12.23
N PHE A 151 18.15 -11.32 10.94
CA PHE A 151 18.88 -10.20 10.33
C PHE A 151 18.56 -8.86 11.00
N ASN A 152 17.30 -8.65 11.36
CA ASN A 152 16.86 -7.40 11.99
C ASN A 152 16.92 -7.44 13.53
N HIS A 153 17.50 -8.47 14.13
CA HIS A 153 17.66 -8.61 15.58
C HIS A 153 16.36 -8.33 16.33
N ILE A 154 15.30 -9.08 16.01
CA ILE A 154 14.00 -8.91 16.63
C ILE A 154 14.05 -9.36 18.09
N ASP A 155 13.50 -8.54 18.99
CA ASP A 155 13.41 -8.83 20.42
C ASP A 155 12.03 -9.42 20.79
N VAL A 156 10.95 -8.83 20.24
CA VAL A 156 9.56 -9.22 20.49
C VAL A 156 8.88 -9.53 19.15
N PHE A 157 8.16 -10.63 19.12
CA PHE A 157 7.44 -11.06 17.92
C PHE A 157 5.96 -11.22 18.19
N ILE A 158 5.15 -10.34 17.62
CA ILE A 158 3.68 -10.39 17.64
C ILE A 158 3.23 -11.04 16.34
N LEU A 159 2.48 -12.16 16.46
CA LEU A 159 1.97 -12.85 15.27
C LEU A 159 0.59 -13.44 15.50
N ASP A 160 -0.17 -13.64 14.42
CA ASP A 160 -1.39 -14.43 14.46
C ASP A 160 -1.03 -15.92 14.54
N ASP A 161 -1.81 -16.72 15.25
CA ASP A 161 -1.47 -18.12 15.56
C ASP A 161 -1.40 -19.02 14.31
N GLU A 162 -2.06 -18.65 13.21
CA GLU A 162 -1.95 -19.34 11.92
C GLU A 162 -0.51 -19.39 11.39
N PHE A 163 0.37 -18.47 11.82
CA PHE A 163 1.76 -18.41 11.40
C PHE A 163 2.73 -19.17 12.32
N LEU A 164 2.28 -19.71 13.44
CA LEU A 164 3.11 -20.51 14.35
C LEU A 164 3.84 -21.68 13.65
N PRO A 165 3.21 -22.41 12.69
CA PRO A 165 3.89 -23.51 11.99
C PRO A 165 5.09 -23.07 11.13
N MET A 166 5.27 -21.77 10.90
CA MET A 166 6.42 -21.23 10.18
C MET A 166 7.65 -21.02 11.05
N LEU A 167 7.51 -21.12 12.39
CA LEU A 167 8.59 -20.88 13.32
C LEU A 167 9.47 -22.11 13.49
N ALA A 168 10.77 -21.88 13.73
CA ALA A 168 11.68 -22.91 14.17
C ALA A 168 11.34 -23.36 15.60
N ASP A 169 11.67 -24.61 15.95
CA ASP A 169 11.36 -25.20 17.27
C ASP A 169 11.94 -24.39 18.46
N ASP A 170 13.04 -23.70 18.25
CA ASP A 170 13.73 -22.88 19.24
C ASP A 170 13.32 -21.39 19.23
N ALA A 171 12.29 -21.02 18.48
CA ALA A 171 11.87 -19.62 18.34
C ALA A 171 11.46 -18.99 19.67
N ALA A 172 10.80 -19.75 20.56
CA ALA A 172 10.40 -19.26 21.88
C ALA A 172 11.57 -19.00 22.82
N ASP A 173 12.73 -19.61 22.57
CA ASP A 173 13.96 -19.33 23.33
C ASP A 173 14.68 -18.06 22.83
N LYS A 174 14.40 -17.64 21.60
CA LYS A 174 15.05 -16.52 20.93
C LYS A 174 14.25 -15.22 20.98
N TYR A 175 12.92 -15.33 20.94
CA TYR A 175 12.01 -14.19 20.79
C TYR A 175 10.95 -14.21 21.88
N ASP A 176 10.57 -13.04 22.39
CA ASP A 176 9.38 -12.87 23.20
C ASP A 176 8.15 -12.92 22.28
N ILE A 177 7.46 -14.08 22.25
CA ILE A 177 6.35 -14.36 21.35
C ILE A 177 5.03 -13.98 22.01
N ILE A 178 4.22 -13.17 21.30
CA ILE A 178 2.89 -12.74 21.70
C ILE A 178 1.91 -13.05 20.56
N LEU A 179 0.84 -13.79 20.83
CA LEU A 179 -0.19 -14.04 19.83
C LEU A 179 -1.09 -12.82 19.67
N GLY A 180 -1.15 -12.27 18.44
CA GLY A 180 -1.99 -11.12 18.09
C GLY A 180 -3.45 -11.49 17.96
N HIS A 181 -3.72 -12.58 17.24
CA HIS A 181 -5.03 -13.22 17.10
C HIS A 181 -4.88 -14.73 17.28
N VAL A 182 -5.93 -15.37 17.76
CA VAL A 182 -5.94 -16.80 18.09
C VAL A 182 -7.19 -17.46 17.52
N ASP A 183 -7.00 -18.30 16.52
CA ASP A 183 -8.04 -19.15 15.95
C ASP A 183 -8.15 -20.50 16.70
N ASN A 184 -6.99 -21.04 17.14
CA ASN A 184 -6.93 -22.28 17.92
C ASN A 184 -6.69 -21.99 19.41
N PRO A 185 -7.68 -22.24 20.31
CA PRO A 185 -7.56 -21.99 21.75
C PRO A 185 -6.37 -22.68 22.42
N ASP A 186 -5.92 -23.84 21.93
CA ASP A 186 -4.78 -24.57 22.49
C ASP A 186 -3.48 -23.76 22.39
N ASN A 187 -3.38 -22.88 21.41
CA ASN A 187 -2.21 -22.00 21.26
C ASN A 187 -2.15 -20.95 22.35
N ALA A 188 -3.31 -20.47 22.85
CA ALA A 188 -3.40 -19.53 23.96
C ALA A 188 -2.99 -20.13 25.32
N GLU A 189 -2.97 -21.47 25.45
CA GLU A 189 -2.43 -22.14 26.63
C GLU A 189 -0.90 -22.20 26.63
N ARG A 190 -0.27 -22.13 25.44
CA ARG A 190 1.18 -22.24 25.27
C ARG A 190 1.89 -20.90 25.16
N TYR A 191 1.22 -19.89 24.61
CA TYR A 191 1.76 -18.55 24.36
C TYR A 191 0.86 -17.50 24.98
N GLU A 192 1.45 -16.40 25.44
CA GLU A 192 0.68 -15.25 25.88
C GLU A 192 -0.01 -14.58 24.68
N THR A 193 -1.23 -14.14 24.87
CA THR A 193 -2.01 -13.45 23.85
C THR A 193 -1.98 -11.94 24.09
N MET A 194 -2.14 -11.16 23.02
CA MET A 194 -2.20 -9.71 23.13
C MET A 194 -3.35 -9.25 24.02
N ASP A 195 -4.50 -9.88 23.93
CA ASP A 195 -5.65 -9.62 24.83
C ASP A 195 -5.37 -10.00 26.28
N GLY A 196 -4.66 -11.10 26.49
CA GLY A 196 -4.22 -11.54 27.82
C GLY A 196 -3.32 -10.50 28.49
N ILE A 197 -2.26 -10.05 27.80
CA ILE A 197 -1.35 -9.03 28.36
C ILE A 197 -2.01 -7.66 28.52
N ILE A 198 -2.92 -7.27 27.61
CA ILE A 198 -3.73 -6.04 27.73
C ILE A 198 -4.60 -6.07 28.99
N SER A 199 -5.26 -7.21 29.27
CA SER A 199 -6.15 -7.36 30.44
C SER A 199 -5.39 -7.26 31.75
N GLN A 200 -4.15 -7.75 31.81
CA GLN A 200 -3.27 -7.77 32.97
C GLN A 200 -2.49 -6.46 33.17
N ALA A 201 -2.53 -5.54 32.21
CA ALA A 201 -1.76 -4.29 32.25
C ALA A 201 -2.11 -3.44 33.50
N ARG A 202 -1.10 -3.01 34.23
CA ARG A 202 -1.26 -2.16 35.43
C ARG A 202 -1.44 -0.70 34.99
N VAL A 203 -2.67 -0.20 35.09
CA VAL A 203 -3.03 1.18 34.70
C VAL A 203 -2.36 2.25 35.58
N THR A 204 -1.83 1.86 36.74
CA THR A 204 -1.08 2.75 37.65
C THR A 204 0.32 3.08 37.17
N ASP A 205 0.87 2.31 36.22
CA ASP A 205 2.20 2.56 35.69
C ASP A 205 2.19 3.75 34.73
N SER A 206 3.31 4.47 34.66
CA SER A 206 3.43 5.64 33.83
C SER A 206 4.24 5.35 32.57
N LEU A 207 3.71 5.72 31.41
CA LEU A 207 4.44 5.69 30.14
C LEU A 207 5.47 6.82 30.04
N PRO A 208 6.57 6.62 29.30
CA PRO A 208 7.58 7.66 29.07
C PRO A 208 6.96 8.95 28.52
N THR A 209 7.43 10.09 29.04
CA THR A 209 6.86 11.38 28.64
C THR A 209 7.20 11.73 27.18
N ARG A 210 8.42 11.41 26.74
CA ARG A 210 8.92 11.72 25.38
C ARG A 210 10.00 10.69 24.99
N PRO A 211 9.62 9.48 24.61
CA PRO A 211 10.59 8.47 24.19
C PRO A 211 11.28 8.89 22.89
N LYS A 212 12.51 8.41 22.69
CA LYS A 212 13.16 8.52 21.38
C LYS A 212 12.32 7.74 20.36
N ARG A 213 12.00 8.36 19.23
CA ARG A 213 11.15 7.75 18.20
C ARG A 213 11.83 6.56 17.54
N GLY A 214 11.12 5.46 17.44
CA GLY A 214 11.52 4.30 16.67
C GLY A 214 11.17 4.43 15.18
N PHE A 215 11.67 3.50 14.38
CA PHE A 215 11.41 3.41 12.95
C PHE A 215 10.16 2.55 12.68
N HIS A 216 9.50 2.84 11.55
CA HIS A 216 8.57 1.94 10.90
C HIS A 216 9.29 1.29 9.72
N VAL A 217 9.36 -0.02 9.71
CA VAL A 217 10.03 -0.80 8.68
C VAL A 217 9.01 -1.66 7.96
N VAL A 218 8.91 -1.47 6.64
CA VAL A 218 8.05 -2.28 5.78
C VAL A 218 8.93 -3.31 5.08
N MET A 219 8.62 -4.59 5.26
CA MET A 219 9.36 -5.66 4.61
C MET A 219 8.82 -5.88 3.19
N THR A 220 9.66 -5.61 2.19
CA THR A 220 9.31 -5.74 0.76
C THR A 220 10.05 -6.91 0.12
N SER A 221 9.48 -7.51 -0.93
CA SER A 221 10.16 -8.54 -1.70
C SER A 221 11.35 -7.95 -2.45
N GLY A 222 12.57 -8.35 -2.06
CA GLY A 222 13.77 -7.98 -2.79
C GLY A 222 13.88 -8.69 -4.15
N THR A 223 14.62 -8.11 -5.09
CA THR A 223 14.94 -8.74 -6.40
C THR A 223 15.73 -10.04 -6.24
N THR A 224 16.46 -10.20 -5.16
CA THR A 224 17.22 -11.42 -4.78
C THR A 224 16.35 -12.52 -4.20
N GLY A 225 15.03 -12.28 -4.00
CA GLY A 225 14.10 -13.24 -3.38
C GLY A 225 14.08 -13.21 -1.85
N MET A 226 15.02 -12.50 -1.19
CA MET A 226 14.99 -12.26 0.25
C MET A 226 14.33 -10.91 0.55
N PRO A 227 13.47 -10.80 1.59
CA PRO A 227 12.84 -9.54 1.95
C PRO A 227 13.86 -8.48 2.39
N LYS A 228 13.71 -7.26 1.89
CA LYS A 228 14.45 -6.08 2.34
C LYS A 228 13.56 -5.17 3.16
N GLY A 229 14.08 -4.60 4.24
CA GLY A 229 13.33 -3.66 5.08
C GLY A 229 13.51 -2.22 4.60
N VAL A 230 12.42 -1.58 4.21
CA VAL A 230 12.35 -0.15 3.89
C VAL A 230 12.07 0.63 5.16
N ILE A 231 13.00 1.48 5.58
CA ILE A 231 12.88 2.25 6.81
C ILE A 231 12.11 3.55 6.52
N ARG A 232 10.89 3.65 7.06
CA ARG A 232 10.09 4.88 7.00
C ARG A 232 10.38 5.73 8.24
N GLY A 233 10.78 6.97 8.01
CA GLY A 233 11.01 7.94 9.09
C GLY A 233 9.70 8.60 9.54
N ALA A 234 9.72 9.27 10.69
CA ALA A 234 8.65 10.17 11.06
C ALA A 234 8.64 11.41 10.16
N PHE A 235 7.46 11.91 9.78
CA PHE A 235 7.33 13.20 9.08
C PHE A 235 8.08 14.28 9.84
N LYS A 236 9.00 14.94 9.19
CA LYS A 236 9.77 16.04 9.81
C LYS A 236 9.05 17.38 9.72
N SER A 237 8.09 17.50 8.82
CA SER A 237 7.31 18.70 8.61
C SER A 237 5.88 18.38 8.19
N PRO A 238 4.91 19.26 8.44
CA PRO A 238 3.55 19.12 7.93
C PRO A 238 3.47 19.02 6.40
N GLN A 239 4.43 19.60 5.70
CA GLN A 239 4.49 19.53 4.24
C GLN A 239 4.68 18.08 3.71
N GLY A 240 5.41 17.23 4.44
CA GLY A 240 5.57 15.82 4.08
C GLY A 240 4.28 15.00 4.15
N ALA A 241 3.29 15.45 4.94
CA ALA A 241 1.98 14.82 5.00
C ALA A 241 1.00 15.33 3.92
N ALA A 242 1.30 16.48 3.29
CA ALA A 242 0.39 17.07 2.29
C ALA A 242 0.10 16.15 1.09
N PRO A 243 1.06 15.41 0.52
CA PRO A 243 0.78 14.47 -0.56
C PRO A 243 -0.27 13.42 -0.22
N LEU A 244 -0.25 12.89 1.00
CA LEU A 244 -1.17 11.83 1.42
C LEU A 244 -2.65 12.26 1.38
N VAL A 245 -2.92 13.54 1.60
CA VAL A 245 -4.28 14.08 1.70
C VAL A 245 -4.68 14.91 0.48
N SER A 246 -3.74 15.11 -0.45
CA SER A 246 -3.95 15.93 -1.64
C SER A 246 -4.53 15.09 -2.78
N GLY A 247 -5.57 15.59 -3.44
CA GLY A 247 -6.12 14.97 -4.65
C GLY A 247 -7.08 13.81 -4.42
N ILE A 248 -7.10 13.20 -3.23
CA ILE A 248 -8.12 12.22 -2.84
C ILE A 248 -9.19 12.95 -2.04
N PRO A 249 -10.49 12.73 -2.27
CA PRO A 249 -11.56 13.50 -1.62
C PRO A 249 -11.83 13.05 -0.16
N TRP A 250 -10.77 12.90 0.63
CA TRP A 250 -10.86 12.63 2.05
C TRP A 250 -11.60 13.75 2.78
N LYS A 251 -12.39 13.36 3.78
CA LYS A 251 -13.06 14.27 4.69
C LYS A 251 -13.10 13.70 6.09
N ARG A 252 -13.33 14.55 7.06
CA ARG A 252 -13.52 14.13 8.44
C ARG A 252 -14.75 13.24 8.57
N GLY A 253 -14.59 12.19 9.34
CA GLY A 253 -15.70 11.36 9.78
C GLY A 253 -16.25 10.40 8.73
N LEU A 254 -15.45 9.97 7.76
CA LEU A 254 -15.82 8.91 6.82
C LEU A 254 -15.96 7.55 7.53
N THR A 255 -16.59 6.60 6.85
CA THR A 255 -16.47 5.16 7.13
C THR A 255 -15.67 4.54 5.99
N VAL A 256 -14.54 3.95 6.32
CA VAL A 256 -13.51 3.52 5.36
C VAL A 256 -13.35 2.01 5.41
N ILE A 257 -13.60 1.33 4.29
CA ILE A 257 -13.24 -0.06 4.09
C ILE A 257 -11.74 -0.13 3.73
N LEU A 258 -10.96 -0.76 4.57
CA LEU A 258 -9.52 -0.92 4.37
C LEU A 258 -9.22 -2.37 3.94
N THR A 259 -9.35 -2.65 2.65
CA THR A 259 -8.96 -3.96 2.11
C THR A 259 -7.45 -4.02 1.81
N SER A 260 -6.77 -2.88 1.68
CA SER A 260 -5.31 -2.84 1.55
C SER A 260 -4.63 -3.40 2.79
N VAL A 261 -3.56 -4.18 2.60
CA VAL A 261 -2.89 -4.88 3.70
C VAL A 261 -1.99 -3.95 4.51
N LEU A 262 -2.08 -4.01 5.85
CA LEU A 262 -1.39 -3.10 6.77
C LEU A 262 0.12 -3.30 6.84
N PHE A 263 0.64 -4.46 6.42
CA PHE A 263 2.07 -4.69 6.33
C PHE A 263 2.74 -4.03 5.10
N HIS A 264 1.95 -3.36 4.24
CA HIS A 264 2.45 -2.49 3.17
C HIS A 264 2.27 -1.01 3.52
N ASP A 265 3.17 -0.17 2.99
CA ASP A 265 3.17 1.28 3.19
C ASP A 265 1.82 1.92 2.79
N TYR A 266 1.20 1.43 1.72
CA TYR A 266 -0.11 1.89 1.27
C TYR A 266 -1.22 1.63 2.31
N GLY A 267 -1.28 0.44 2.90
CA GLY A 267 -2.26 0.13 3.95
C GLY A 267 -2.03 0.95 5.22
N TRP A 268 -0.77 1.08 5.64
CA TRP A 268 -0.39 1.93 6.76
C TRP A 268 -0.74 3.41 6.52
N ALA A 269 -0.45 3.95 5.33
CA ALA A 269 -0.78 5.34 5.00
C ALA A 269 -2.29 5.62 5.09
N ASN A 270 -3.13 4.69 4.61
CA ASN A 270 -4.59 4.82 4.69
C ASN A 270 -5.11 4.67 6.14
N LEU A 271 -4.47 3.84 6.97
CA LEU A 271 -4.74 3.79 8.41
C LEU A 271 -4.46 5.16 9.07
N VAL A 272 -3.29 5.74 8.80
CA VAL A 272 -2.89 7.07 9.33
C VAL A 272 -3.88 8.14 8.90
N LEU A 273 -4.28 8.16 7.62
CA LEU A 273 -5.28 9.10 7.10
C LEU A 273 -6.64 8.93 7.75
N SER A 274 -7.08 7.68 7.93
CA SER A 274 -8.36 7.38 8.59
C SER A 274 -8.37 7.87 10.04
N LEU A 275 -7.27 7.67 10.78
CA LEU A 275 -7.12 8.20 12.14
C LEU A 275 -7.07 9.74 12.16
N PHE A 276 -6.35 10.35 11.22
CA PHE A 276 -6.24 11.80 11.09
C PHE A 276 -7.61 12.47 10.83
N THR A 277 -8.40 11.86 9.95
CA THR A 277 -9.75 12.32 9.62
C THR A 277 -10.81 11.81 10.59
N GLN A 278 -10.44 11.11 11.65
CA GLN A 278 -11.34 10.57 12.69
C GLN A 278 -12.45 9.70 12.07
N SER A 279 -12.07 8.90 11.07
CA SER A 279 -12.97 8.02 10.32
C SER A 279 -13.16 6.69 11.04
N THR A 280 -14.30 6.04 10.86
CA THR A 280 -14.48 4.63 11.24
C THR A 280 -13.66 3.76 10.29
N ILE A 281 -12.85 2.85 10.80
CA ILE A 281 -11.97 1.96 10.05
C ILE A 281 -12.57 0.56 10.10
N ILE A 282 -12.82 -0.04 8.93
CA ILE A 282 -13.25 -1.43 8.79
C ILE A 282 -12.09 -2.19 8.17
N ALA A 283 -11.48 -3.10 8.93
CA ALA A 283 -10.26 -3.80 8.55
C ALA A 283 -10.38 -5.29 8.90
N ARG A 284 -10.89 -6.11 7.97
CA ARG A 284 -11.07 -7.54 8.13
C ARG A 284 -9.77 -8.30 7.94
N ARG A 285 -9.57 -9.38 8.69
CA ARG A 285 -8.43 -10.29 8.57
C ARG A 285 -8.38 -10.99 7.22
N GLY A 286 -9.50 -11.55 6.82
CA GLY A 286 -9.73 -12.11 5.51
C GLY A 286 -10.22 -11.05 4.51
N PHE A 287 -10.23 -11.43 3.26
CA PHE A 287 -10.86 -10.66 2.20
C PHE A 287 -11.74 -11.59 1.37
N THR A 288 -13.03 -11.28 1.35
CA THR A 288 -13.95 -11.83 0.37
C THR A 288 -14.75 -10.70 -0.26
N PRO A 289 -15.09 -10.79 -1.55
CA PRO A 289 -15.96 -9.81 -2.20
C PRO A 289 -17.30 -9.66 -1.49
N GLU A 290 -17.96 -10.77 -1.16
CA GLU A 290 -19.24 -10.80 -0.48
C GLU A 290 -19.21 -10.04 0.86
N GLU A 291 -18.23 -10.34 1.72
CA GLU A 291 -18.09 -9.66 3.01
C GLU A 291 -17.82 -8.18 2.85
N THR A 292 -16.98 -7.80 1.88
CA THR A 292 -16.68 -6.40 1.58
C THR A 292 -17.95 -5.65 1.17
N LEU A 293 -18.77 -6.21 0.27
CA LEU A 293 -20.04 -5.60 -0.16
C LEU A 293 -21.04 -5.52 1.00
N ARG A 294 -21.13 -6.55 1.82
CA ARG A 294 -21.96 -6.54 3.05
C ARG A 294 -21.52 -5.44 4.01
N ASP A 295 -20.22 -5.28 4.26
CA ASP A 295 -19.68 -4.25 5.14
C ASP A 295 -19.91 -2.83 4.59
N ILE A 296 -19.82 -2.63 3.26
CA ILE A 296 -20.17 -1.34 2.62
C ILE A 296 -21.61 -0.96 2.98
N GLN A 297 -22.55 -1.88 2.86
CA GLN A 297 -23.97 -1.64 3.12
C GLN A 297 -24.26 -1.50 4.62
N HIS A 298 -23.75 -2.45 5.44
CA HIS A 298 -24.04 -2.51 6.87
C HIS A 298 -23.54 -1.28 7.64
N TYR A 299 -22.31 -0.85 7.33
CA TYR A 299 -21.69 0.29 8.00
C TYR A 299 -21.86 1.62 7.25
N ASN A 300 -22.63 1.63 6.15
CA ASN A 300 -22.79 2.80 5.27
C ASN A 300 -21.42 3.38 4.90
N ALA A 301 -20.52 2.54 4.40
CA ALA A 301 -19.17 2.94 4.04
C ALA A 301 -19.19 4.00 2.94
N THR A 302 -18.33 4.99 3.10
CA THR A 302 -18.23 6.15 2.19
C THR A 302 -16.92 6.21 1.42
N ALA A 303 -15.96 5.38 1.80
CA ALA A 303 -14.68 5.27 1.12
C ALA A 303 -14.16 3.83 1.18
N MET A 304 -13.37 3.43 0.17
CA MET A 304 -12.67 2.17 0.14
C MET A 304 -11.23 2.37 -0.32
N CYS A 305 -10.28 1.72 0.37
CA CYS A 305 -8.87 1.68 0.00
C CYS A 305 -8.50 0.25 -0.36
N SER A 306 -8.17 0.01 -1.63
CA SER A 306 -8.04 -1.33 -2.18
C SER A 306 -6.85 -1.44 -3.14
N ALA A 307 -6.34 -2.66 -3.32
CA ALA A 307 -5.45 -2.96 -4.43
C ALA A 307 -6.28 -3.32 -5.69
N ALA A 308 -5.72 -3.10 -6.88
CA ALA A 308 -6.41 -3.39 -8.15
C ALA A 308 -6.93 -4.84 -8.24
N SER A 309 -6.15 -5.83 -7.77
CA SER A 309 -6.58 -7.24 -7.77
C SER A 309 -7.84 -7.50 -6.95
N ARG A 310 -7.98 -6.82 -5.81
CA ARG A 310 -9.17 -6.96 -4.97
C ARG A 310 -10.39 -6.27 -5.58
N LEU A 311 -10.18 -5.13 -6.24
CA LEU A 311 -11.25 -4.46 -7.01
C LEU A 311 -11.77 -5.37 -8.13
N ARG A 312 -10.86 -6.00 -8.91
CA ARG A 312 -11.24 -7.01 -9.90
C ARG A 312 -12.10 -8.11 -9.31
N SER A 313 -11.65 -8.69 -8.18
CA SER A 313 -12.40 -9.77 -7.53
C SER A 313 -13.79 -9.31 -7.07
N ILE A 314 -13.93 -8.07 -6.57
CA ILE A 314 -15.23 -7.52 -6.17
C ILE A 314 -16.12 -7.31 -7.39
N VAL A 315 -15.61 -6.68 -8.45
CA VAL A 315 -16.37 -6.42 -9.69
C VAL A 315 -16.80 -7.72 -10.35
N SER A 316 -15.89 -8.70 -10.45
CA SER A 316 -16.18 -10.02 -11.00
C SER A 316 -17.27 -10.77 -10.19
N TYR A 317 -17.19 -10.71 -8.86
CA TYR A 317 -18.23 -11.27 -8.00
C TYR A 317 -19.59 -10.59 -8.21
N MET A 318 -19.61 -9.25 -8.35
CA MET A 318 -20.84 -8.51 -8.62
C MET A 318 -21.46 -8.91 -9.97
N ASP A 319 -20.64 -9.10 -11.00
CA ASP A 319 -21.11 -9.57 -12.31
C ASP A 319 -21.72 -10.96 -12.21
N ASN A 320 -21.05 -11.89 -11.52
CA ASN A 320 -21.50 -13.29 -11.36
C ASN A 320 -22.80 -13.40 -10.55
N GLU A 321 -22.97 -12.55 -9.53
CA GLU A 321 -24.17 -12.51 -8.69
C GLU A 321 -25.30 -11.63 -9.25
N GLY A 322 -25.11 -11.00 -10.42
CA GLY A 322 -26.08 -10.11 -11.03
C GLY A 322 -26.32 -8.83 -10.22
N ILE A 323 -25.31 -8.33 -9.51
CA ILE A 323 -25.37 -7.08 -8.75
C ILE A 323 -24.98 -5.94 -9.69
N ASP A 324 -25.96 -5.13 -10.08
CA ASP A 324 -25.74 -4.05 -11.04
C ASP A 324 -24.86 -2.94 -10.45
N HIS A 325 -25.18 -2.47 -9.22
CA HIS A 325 -24.39 -1.43 -8.54
C HIS A 325 -24.55 -1.50 -7.02
N VAL A 326 -23.60 -0.87 -6.32
CA VAL A 326 -23.64 -0.66 -4.86
C VAL A 326 -23.40 0.80 -4.57
N ASP A 327 -24.39 1.42 -3.92
CA ASP A 327 -24.35 2.83 -3.54
C ASP A 327 -23.58 3.07 -2.23
N GLY A 328 -23.21 4.32 -2.00
CA GLY A 328 -22.64 4.79 -0.72
C GLY A 328 -21.19 5.25 -0.82
N LEU A 329 -20.37 4.63 -1.64
CA LEU A 329 -18.99 5.05 -1.81
C LEU A 329 -18.89 6.38 -2.56
N ARG A 330 -18.19 7.33 -1.95
CA ARG A 330 -17.86 8.62 -2.56
C ARG A 330 -16.60 8.54 -3.38
N PHE A 331 -15.67 7.66 -2.97
CA PHE A 331 -14.46 7.37 -3.70
C PHE A 331 -13.88 6.00 -3.31
N ILE A 332 -13.11 5.46 -4.23
CA ILE A 332 -12.26 4.29 -4.06
C ILE A 332 -10.83 4.74 -4.38
N VAL A 333 -9.86 4.38 -3.55
CA VAL A 333 -8.43 4.60 -3.87
C VAL A 333 -7.82 3.26 -4.22
N SER A 334 -7.19 3.18 -5.38
CA SER A 334 -6.39 2.02 -5.80
C SER A 334 -4.92 2.38 -5.90
N ALA A 335 -4.04 1.46 -5.51
CA ALA A 335 -2.60 1.60 -5.63
C ALA A 335 -1.90 0.24 -5.71
N GLY A 336 -0.61 0.26 -6.04
CA GLY A 336 0.29 -0.90 -5.96
C GLY A 336 0.40 -1.72 -7.23
N SER A 337 -0.56 -1.63 -8.14
CA SER A 337 -0.49 -2.21 -9.48
C SER A 337 -1.33 -1.38 -10.47
N PRO A 338 -1.00 -1.42 -11.77
CA PRO A 338 -1.79 -0.74 -12.79
C PRO A 338 -3.24 -1.23 -12.83
N LEU A 339 -4.13 -0.36 -13.27
CA LEU A 339 -5.53 -0.65 -13.61
C LEU A 339 -5.68 -0.56 -15.13
N ALA A 340 -6.30 -1.55 -15.74
CA ALA A 340 -6.65 -1.48 -17.16
C ALA A 340 -7.87 -0.55 -17.37
N ALA A 341 -8.02 -0.02 -18.58
CA ALA A 341 -9.10 0.92 -18.90
C ALA A 341 -10.48 0.37 -18.56
N HIS A 342 -10.78 -0.88 -18.96
CA HIS A 342 -12.06 -1.51 -18.68
C HIS A 342 -12.32 -1.74 -17.18
N GLU A 343 -11.27 -1.96 -16.38
CA GLU A 343 -11.39 -2.11 -14.92
C GLU A 343 -11.80 -0.78 -14.26
N ILE A 344 -11.27 0.32 -14.77
CA ILE A 344 -11.63 1.68 -14.34
C ILE A 344 -13.10 1.96 -14.68
N GLU A 345 -13.52 1.65 -15.90
CA GLU A 345 -14.89 1.83 -16.37
C GLU A 345 -15.88 0.98 -15.56
N LYS A 346 -15.64 -0.33 -15.46
CA LYS A 346 -16.47 -1.25 -14.68
C LYS A 346 -16.54 -0.87 -13.19
N THR A 347 -15.43 -0.45 -12.59
CA THR A 347 -15.43 -0.01 -11.19
C THR A 347 -16.32 1.22 -11.01
N ASN A 348 -16.23 2.20 -11.91
CA ASN A 348 -17.09 3.38 -11.86
C ASN A 348 -18.57 3.04 -12.12
N GLU A 349 -18.86 2.10 -13.02
CA GLU A 349 -20.22 1.59 -13.26
C GLU A 349 -20.80 0.94 -12.00
N LYS A 350 -20.04 0.02 -11.36
CA LYS A 350 -20.52 -0.72 -10.19
C LYS A 350 -20.66 0.12 -8.93
N PHE A 351 -19.83 1.15 -8.72
CA PHE A 351 -19.80 1.93 -7.49
C PHE A 351 -20.18 3.41 -7.65
N GLY A 352 -20.32 3.91 -8.87
CA GLY A 352 -20.71 5.29 -9.17
C GLY A 352 -22.21 5.56 -9.10
N GLY A 353 -23.00 4.59 -8.69
CA GLY A 353 -24.46 4.64 -8.65
C GLY A 353 -25.09 4.63 -10.06
N PRO A 354 -26.41 4.88 -10.16
CA PRO A 354 -27.15 4.78 -11.41
C PRO A 354 -26.66 5.73 -12.53
N GLU A 355 -25.92 6.79 -12.17
CA GLU A 355 -25.34 7.76 -13.12
C GLU A 355 -23.89 7.41 -13.49
N ALA A 356 -23.34 6.28 -12.99
CA ALA A 356 -21.96 5.84 -13.18
C ALA A 356 -20.93 6.97 -12.95
N LYS A 357 -21.13 7.74 -11.88
CA LYS A 357 -20.21 8.84 -11.54
C LYS A 357 -18.82 8.30 -11.27
N PRO A 358 -17.76 8.96 -11.75
CA PRO A 358 -16.40 8.57 -11.41
C PRO A 358 -16.17 8.58 -9.90
N VAL A 359 -15.75 7.44 -9.35
CA VAL A 359 -15.43 7.27 -7.92
C VAL A 359 -14.00 6.74 -7.69
N LEU A 360 -13.36 6.22 -8.72
CA LEU A 360 -12.05 5.57 -8.63
C LEU A 360 -10.91 6.57 -8.75
N CYS A 361 -10.06 6.63 -7.73
CA CYS A 361 -8.76 7.30 -7.73
C CYS A 361 -7.66 6.27 -7.96
N ASN A 362 -6.64 6.62 -8.73
CA ASN A 362 -5.41 5.85 -8.85
C ASN A 362 -4.25 6.60 -8.17
N LEU A 363 -3.44 5.89 -7.37
CA LEU A 363 -2.30 6.45 -6.65
C LEU A 363 -1.02 5.73 -7.08
N TYR A 364 -0.04 6.50 -7.54
CA TYR A 364 1.29 6.02 -7.88
C TYR A 364 2.31 6.40 -6.82
N GLY A 365 3.15 5.43 -6.47
CA GLY A 365 4.25 5.58 -5.52
C GLY A 365 4.89 4.24 -5.18
N SER A 366 5.87 4.28 -4.29
CA SER A 366 6.56 3.09 -3.79
C SER A 366 6.80 3.18 -2.28
N SER A 367 7.27 2.09 -1.68
CA SER A 367 7.67 2.10 -0.26
C SER A 367 8.85 3.05 -0.01
N GLU A 368 9.71 3.27 -0.99
CA GLU A 368 10.86 4.18 -0.90
C GLU A 368 10.48 5.65 -1.00
N SER A 369 9.55 5.99 -1.89
CA SER A 369 9.14 7.38 -2.16
C SER A 369 7.91 7.82 -1.36
N GLY A 370 7.05 6.89 -0.93
CA GLY A 370 5.67 7.20 -0.59
C GLY A 370 4.86 7.57 -1.83
N PRO A 371 3.70 8.24 -1.68
CA PRO A 371 2.87 8.66 -2.80
C PRO A 371 3.54 9.80 -3.58
N ILE A 372 3.54 9.69 -4.92
CA ILE A 372 4.14 10.64 -5.85
C ILE A 372 3.07 11.40 -6.63
N ALA A 373 2.07 10.67 -7.12
CA ALA A 373 1.01 11.21 -7.95
C ALA A 373 -0.33 10.56 -7.67
N VAL A 374 -1.42 11.29 -7.91
CA VAL A 374 -2.78 10.77 -7.80
C VAL A 374 -3.63 11.24 -8.98
N ALA A 375 -4.33 10.31 -9.61
CA ALA A 375 -5.41 10.61 -10.54
C ALA A 375 -6.71 10.68 -9.76
N ARG A 376 -7.41 11.81 -9.86
CA ARG A 376 -8.74 12.00 -9.29
C ARG A 376 -9.77 11.23 -10.11
N PRO A 377 -10.95 10.95 -9.58
CA PRO A 377 -11.96 10.18 -10.30
C PRO A 377 -12.26 10.74 -11.70
N GLU A 378 -12.46 12.05 -11.82
CA GLU A 378 -12.77 12.69 -13.09
C GLU A 378 -11.57 12.72 -14.06
N GLU A 379 -10.35 12.88 -13.53
CA GLU A 379 -9.12 12.83 -14.32
C GLU A 379 -8.88 11.41 -14.87
N LEU A 380 -9.05 10.40 -14.02
CA LEU A 380 -8.87 8.99 -14.39
C LEU A 380 -9.94 8.51 -15.38
N ALA A 381 -11.18 8.97 -15.24
CA ALA A 381 -12.25 8.64 -16.17
C ALA A 381 -12.07 9.33 -17.54
N ALA A 382 -11.43 10.51 -17.57
CA ALA A 382 -11.13 11.22 -18.81
C ALA A 382 -9.89 10.64 -19.54
N ASP A 383 -8.94 10.10 -18.79
CA ASP A 383 -7.70 9.50 -19.31
C ASP A 383 -7.34 8.27 -18.46
N THR A 384 -7.73 7.10 -18.93
CA THR A 384 -7.53 5.83 -18.22
C THR A 384 -6.05 5.37 -18.18
N ALA A 385 -5.18 5.97 -19.01
CA ALA A 385 -3.74 5.73 -18.96
C ALA A 385 -3.01 6.61 -17.93
N LEU A 386 -3.72 7.58 -17.33
CA LEU A 386 -3.15 8.49 -16.35
C LEU A 386 -2.80 7.77 -15.04
N SER A 387 -1.54 7.81 -14.65
CA SER A 387 -1.10 7.32 -13.34
C SER A 387 -1.37 8.34 -12.24
N GLY A 388 -1.35 9.64 -12.55
CA GLY A 388 -1.80 10.69 -11.65
C GLY A 388 -1.16 12.05 -11.92
N ARG A 389 -1.74 13.06 -11.30
CA ARG A 389 -1.14 14.39 -11.19
C ARG A 389 -0.08 14.37 -10.10
N ILE A 390 1.13 14.82 -10.43
CA ILE A 390 2.24 14.94 -9.47
C ILE A 390 1.84 15.90 -8.36
N TYR A 391 2.09 15.50 -7.11
CA TYR A 391 1.77 16.32 -5.96
C TYR A 391 2.58 17.62 -5.94
N PRO A 392 1.98 18.74 -5.53
CA PRO A 392 2.69 20.02 -5.41
C PRO A 392 3.87 19.94 -4.43
N GLY A 393 5.07 20.24 -4.95
CA GLY A 393 6.31 20.22 -4.17
C GLY A 393 7.13 18.94 -4.30
N GLU A 394 6.59 17.90 -4.92
CA GLU A 394 7.36 16.74 -5.35
C GLU A 394 8.03 17.04 -6.70
N ILE A 395 9.23 16.51 -6.90
CA ILE A 395 9.98 16.65 -8.14
C ILE A 395 10.02 15.28 -8.80
N VAL A 396 9.51 15.21 -10.02
CA VAL A 396 9.59 14.03 -10.88
C VAL A 396 10.31 14.44 -12.14
N ASP A 397 11.46 13.81 -12.38
CA ASP A 397 12.27 13.97 -13.58
C ASP A 397 12.10 12.73 -14.46
N ILE A 398 11.95 12.94 -15.76
CA ILE A 398 12.07 11.86 -16.74
C ILE A 398 13.43 11.97 -17.41
N ARG A 399 14.22 10.88 -17.37
CA ARG A 399 15.61 10.88 -17.84
C ARG A 399 15.88 9.72 -18.79
N ASP A 400 16.83 9.95 -19.71
CA ASP A 400 17.38 8.90 -20.57
C ASP A 400 18.30 7.94 -19.81
N GLU A 401 18.88 6.97 -20.53
CA GLU A 401 19.83 5.99 -19.96
C GLU A 401 21.13 6.63 -19.46
N ASP A 402 21.51 7.78 -20.03
CA ASP A 402 22.71 8.54 -19.64
C ASP A 402 22.44 9.49 -18.45
N GLY A 403 21.20 9.54 -17.97
CA GLY A 403 20.78 10.40 -16.87
C GLY A 403 20.44 11.84 -17.24
N ASN A 404 20.36 12.18 -18.54
CA ASN A 404 19.94 13.50 -18.98
C ASN A 404 18.41 13.63 -18.95
N LEU A 405 17.92 14.84 -18.71
CA LEU A 405 16.49 15.13 -18.79
C LEU A 405 16.01 14.98 -20.25
N VAL A 406 14.87 14.31 -20.44
CA VAL A 406 14.19 14.26 -21.73
C VAL A 406 13.13 15.36 -21.83
N PRO A 407 12.76 15.80 -23.05
CA PRO A 407 11.65 16.73 -23.26
C PRO A 407 10.31 16.22 -22.70
N GLU A 408 9.40 17.14 -22.39
CA GLU A 408 8.03 16.81 -21.99
C GLU A 408 7.32 15.98 -23.06
N GLY A 409 6.63 14.92 -22.65
CA GLY A 409 5.96 13.95 -23.53
C GLY A 409 6.87 12.82 -24.02
N GLU A 410 8.19 12.91 -23.86
CA GLU A 410 9.10 11.82 -24.21
C GLU A 410 9.24 10.79 -23.09
N ILE A 411 9.35 9.52 -23.49
CA ILE A 411 9.45 8.38 -22.58
C ILE A 411 10.87 8.24 -22.04
N GLY A 412 11.02 8.11 -20.72
CA GLY A 412 12.29 7.85 -20.07
C GLY A 412 12.13 7.16 -18.72
N ILE A 413 13.20 7.10 -17.96
CA ILE A 413 13.25 6.54 -16.61
C ILE A 413 12.75 7.59 -15.62
N ILE A 414 11.85 7.17 -14.72
CA ILE A 414 11.28 8.03 -13.70
C ILE A 414 12.25 8.16 -12.54
N TRP A 415 12.61 9.39 -12.19
CA TRP A 415 13.41 9.76 -11.03
C TRP A 415 12.60 10.70 -10.14
N VAL A 416 12.64 10.47 -8.81
CA VAL A 416 11.81 11.25 -7.89
C VAL A 416 12.61 11.81 -6.73
N ALA A 417 12.32 13.05 -6.40
CA ALA A 417 12.80 13.71 -5.20
C ALA A 417 11.59 14.21 -4.40
N VAL A 418 11.29 13.51 -3.32
CA VAL A 418 10.08 13.71 -2.52
C VAL A 418 10.42 14.11 -1.08
N TYR A 419 9.48 14.80 -0.42
CA TYR A 419 9.67 15.26 0.97
C TYR A 419 9.77 14.12 1.98
N ASP A 420 9.05 13.03 1.74
CA ASP A 420 8.95 11.89 2.64
C ASP A 420 9.71 10.67 2.09
N LEU A 421 10.86 10.93 1.49
CA LEU A 421 11.77 9.87 1.06
C LEU A 421 12.11 8.98 2.25
N PHE A 422 12.18 7.68 2.00
CA PHE A 422 12.55 6.71 3.03
C PHE A 422 13.93 7.04 3.66
N ALA A 423 14.18 6.49 4.85
CA ALA A 423 15.44 6.76 5.55
C ALA A 423 16.60 5.86 5.07
N GLY A 424 16.31 4.84 4.27
CA GLY A 424 17.23 3.83 3.76
C GLY A 424 16.67 2.42 3.94
N TYR A 425 17.45 1.44 3.59
CA TYR A 425 17.16 0.03 3.84
C TYR A 425 17.73 -0.46 5.17
N THR A 426 17.16 -1.53 5.73
CA THR A 426 17.77 -2.21 6.89
C THR A 426 19.09 -2.89 6.49
N ASP A 427 19.19 -3.36 5.25
CA ASP A 427 20.43 -3.82 4.64
C ASP A 427 21.18 -2.62 4.06
N GLN A 428 22.34 -2.31 4.64
CA GLN A 428 23.18 -1.16 4.27
C GLN A 428 24.00 -1.41 2.99
N ASP A 429 24.08 -2.65 2.54
CA ASP A 429 24.82 -3.02 1.33
C ASP A 429 24.00 -2.76 0.05
N ILE A 430 22.71 -2.45 0.19
CA ILE A 430 21.85 -2.09 -0.94
C ILE A 430 22.15 -0.66 -1.37
N ASP A 431 22.72 -0.51 -2.56
CA ASP A 431 22.95 0.80 -3.17
C ASP A 431 21.64 1.46 -3.63
N ILE A 432 21.58 2.78 -3.48
CA ILE A 432 20.45 3.60 -3.89
C ILE A 432 20.98 4.62 -4.90
N PRO A 433 20.86 4.34 -6.21
CA PRO A 433 21.29 5.29 -7.22
C PRO A 433 20.58 6.63 -7.06
N THR A 434 21.35 7.73 -7.04
CA THR A 434 20.80 9.08 -6.89
C THR A 434 21.39 10.04 -7.93
N ILE A 435 20.55 10.89 -8.51
CA ILE A 435 20.96 12.01 -9.35
C ILE A 435 20.41 13.29 -8.74
N ASN A 436 21.28 14.21 -8.33
CA ASN A 436 20.89 15.47 -7.68
C ASN A 436 19.91 15.28 -6.51
N GLY A 437 20.01 14.13 -5.83
CA GLY A 437 19.16 13.75 -4.72
C GLY A 437 17.83 13.12 -5.10
N ALA A 438 17.49 12.97 -6.37
CA ALA A 438 16.39 12.14 -6.84
C ALA A 438 16.81 10.66 -6.85
N ILE A 439 15.92 9.76 -6.46
CA ILE A 439 16.11 8.31 -6.54
C ILE A 439 15.50 7.74 -7.81
N CYS A 440 16.11 6.69 -8.36
CA CYS A 440 15.58 5.96 -9.50
C CYS A 440 14.40 5.09 -9.07
N MET A 441 13.26 5.22 -9.74
CA MET A 441 12.09 4.36 -9.50
C MET A 441 12.17 3.04 -10.28
N HIS A 442 13.09 2.93 -11.23
CA HIS A 442 13.16 1.83 -12.20
C HIS A 442 11.90 1.65 -13.04
N ASP A 443 10.94 2.57 -12.94
CA ASP A 443 9.77 2.63 -13.80
C ASP A 443 10.06 3.54 -14.99
N ARG A 444 9.38 3.29 -16.11
CA ARG A 444 9.40 4.14 -17.29
C ARG A 444 8.07 4.85 -17.46
N GLY A 445 8.13 6.06 -17.98
CA GLY A 445 6.95 6.87 -18.19
C GLY A 445 7.29 8.21 -18.82
N TYR A 446 6.29 9.07 -18.87
CA TYR A 446 6.41 10.44 -19.41
C TYR A 446 5.48 11.38 -18.65
N ILE A 447 5.72 12.66 -18.77
CA ILE A 447 4.90 13.72 -18.16
C ILE A 447 4.30 14.54 -19.29
N THR A 448 3.01 14.85 -19.19
CA THR A 448 2.30 15.76 -20.09
C THR A 448 1.91 17.05 -19.38
N ASP A 449 1.36 18.01 -20.13
CA ASP A 449 0.89 19.31 -19.64
C ASP A 449 0.16 19.21 -18.29
N GLY A 450 0.48 20.13 -17.38
CA GLY A 450 -0.15 20.20 -16.06
C GLY A 450 0.37 19.19 -15.04
N ASN A 451 1.58 18.65 -15.23
CA ASN A 451 2.22 17.66 -14.37
C ASN A 451 1.44 16.32 -14.27
N MET A 452 0.89 15.87 -15.38
CA MET A 452 0.23 14.58 -15.50
C MET A 452 1.26 13.50 -15.80
N LEU A 453 1.41 12.54 -14.89
CA LEU A 453 2.37 11.43 -14.98
C LEU A 453 1.68 10.20 -15.58
N HIS A 454 2.29 9.62 -16.59
CA HIS A 454 1.91 8.35 -17.21
C HIS A 454 3.03 7.35 -16.99
N VAL A 455 2.74 6.28 -16.25
CA VAL A 455 3.69 5.19 -15.96
C VAL A 455 3.37 4.01 -16.86
N LEU A 456 4.34 3.63 -17.68
CA LEU A 456 4.19 2.56 -18.66
C LEU A 456 4.59 1.18 -18.12
N GLY A 457 5.34 1.14 -17.00
CA GLY A 457 5.76 -0.09 -16.34
C GLY A 457 7.23 -0.06 -15.90
N ARG A 458 7.71 -1.22 -15.44
CA ARG A 458 9.08 -1.39 -15.00
C ARG A 458 10.05 -1.41 -16.18
N GLY A 459 11.20 -0.78 -16.03
CA GLY A 459 12.27 -0.85 -17.02
C GLY A 459 12.78 -2.28 -17.27
N ASP A 460 12.78 -3.11 -16.25
CA ASP A 460 13.18 -4.54 -16.27
C ASP A 460 12.12 -5.43 -16.98
N ASP A 461 10.89 -4.97 -17.09
CA ASP A 461 9.82 -5.69 -17.79
C ASP A 461 9.70 -5.28 -19.27
N LEU A 462 10.46 -4.25 -19.69
CA LEU A 462 10.48 -3.78 -21.07
C LEU A 462 10.96 -4.91 -21.99
N ILE A 463 10.17 -5.18 -23.04
CA ILE A 463 10.51 -6.19 -24.04
C ILE A 463 11.28 -5.51 -25.17
N ILE A 464 12.50 -5.97 -25.41
CA ILE A 464 13.34 -5.46 -26.50
C ILE A 464 13.38 -6.51 -27.61
N THR A 465 12.66 -6.24 -28.70
CA THR A 465 12.59 -7.14 -29.85
C THR A 465 13.88 -7.07 -30.70
N GLN A 466 14.04 -8.03 -31.62
CA GLN A 466 15.17 -8.08 -32.58
C GLN A 466 15.36 -6.82 -33.41
N PHE A 467 14.30 -6.02 -33.58
CA PHE A 467 14.35 -4.74 -34.31
C PHE A 467 14.67 -3.55 -33.42
N ALA A 468 15.11 -3.83 -32.16
CA ALA A 468 15.33 -2.82 -31.13
C ALA A 468 14.07 -2.00 -30.76
N GLU A 469 12.89 -2.52 -31.10
CA GLU A 469 11.64 -1.92 -30.64
C GLU A 469 11.50 -2.16 -29.13
N LYS A 470 11.13 -1.11 -28.43
CA LYS A 470 10.89 -1.10 -26.99
C LYS A 470 9.38 -1.22 -26.75
N ILE A 471 8.93 -2.41 -26.37
CA ILE A 471 7.51 -2.72 -26.18
C ILE A 471 7.22 -2.84 -24.70
N PHE A 472 6.23 -2.10 -24.22
CA PHE A 472 5.75 -2.21 -22.87
C PHE A 472 4.67 -3.30 -22.76
N PRO A 473 4.82 -4.29 -21.86
CA PRO A 473 3.81 -5.33 -21.67
C PRO A 473 2.38 -4.79 -21.49
N ILE A 474 2.23 -3.68 -20.78
CA ILE A 474 0.93 -3.05 -20.51
C ILE A 474 0.19 -2.61 -21.79
N GLU A 475 0.90 -2.25 -22.85
CA GLU A 475 0.27 -1.88 -24.11
C GLU A 475 -0.45 -3.08 -24.73
N ILE A 476 0.22 -4.25 -24.68
CA ILE A 476 -0.36 -5.51 -25.18
C ILE A 476 -1.45 -6.01 -24.24
N GLU A 477 -1.23 -5.92 -22.91
CA GLU A 477 -2.24 -6.29 -21.91
C GLU A 477 -3.52 -5.49 -22.10
N ASN A 478 -3.43 -4.17 -22.29
CA ASN A 478 -4.59 -3.32 -22.57
C ASN A 478 -5.30 -3.69 -23.87
N ALA A 479 -4.56 -3.96 -24.93
CA ALA A 479 -5.14 -4.41 -26.19
C ALA A 479 -5.85 -5.77 -26.02
N LEU A 480 -5.24 -6.71 -25.29
CA LEU A 480 -5.84 -8.04 -25.05
C LEU A 480 -7.16 -7.95 -24.30
N VAL A 481 -7.20 -7.20 -23.19
CA VAL A 481 -8.42 -7.11 -22.37
C VAL A 481 -9.52 -6.24 -22.99
N SER A 482 -9.26 -5.50 -24.08
CA SER A 482 -10.32 -4.87 -24.88
C SER A 482 -11.18 -5.88 -25.66
N HIS A 483 -10.71 -7.12 -25.80
CA HIS A 483 -11.44 -8.17 -26.49
C HIS A 483 -12.47 -8.83 -25.58
N SER A 484 -13.75 -8.86 -25.98
CA SER A 484 -14.90 -9.31 -25.17
C SER A 484 -14.83 -10.77 -24.66
N ARG A 485 -13.93 -11.61 -25.20
CA ARG A 485 -13.71 -13.01 -24.78
C ARG A 485 -12.48 -13.19 -23.90
N ILE A 486 -11.83 -12.09 -23.48
CA ILE A 486 -10.65 -12.11 -22.60
C ILE A 486 -11.01 -11.38 -21.30
N HIS A 487 -10.94 -12.12 -20.19
CA HIS A 487 -11.21 -11.61 -18.85
C HIS A 487 -10.00 -10.87 -18.26
N ASP A 488 -8.81 -11.46 -18.38
CA ASP A 488 -7.57 -10.87 -17.85
C ASP A 488 -6.37 -11.37 -18.68
N SER A 489 -5.29 -10.60 -18.67
CA SER A 489 -4.07 -10.95 -19.39
C SER A 489 -2.82 -10.54 -18.61
N TYR A 490 -1.73 -11.27 -18.87
CA TYR A 490 -0.41 -10.92 -18.37
C TYR A 490 0.63 -11.17 -19.46
N VAL A 491 1.47 -10.20 -19.73
CA VAL A 491 2.47 -10.24 -20.80
C VAL A 491 3.87 -10.02 -20.26
N HIS A 492 4.85 -10.73 -20.77
CA HIS A 492 6.25 -10.46 -20.50
C HIS A 492 7.17 -10.93 -21.63
N GLY A 493 8.37 -10.39 -21.68
CA GLY A 493 9.46 -10.85 -22.55
C GLY A 493 10.07 -12.14 -22.03
N VAL A 494 10.43 -13.03 -22.95
CA VAL A 494 11.24 -14.22 -22.67
C VAL A 494 12.45 -14.20 -23.58
N GLU A 495 13.62 -14.61 -23.08
CA GLU A 495 14.82 -14.72 -23.88
C GLU A 495 14.60 -15.66 -25.06
N ASP A 496 15.10 -15.27 -26.22
CA ASP A 496 15.00 -16.00 -27.47
C ASP A 496 16.28 -15.84 -28.28
N ASP A 497 16.87 -16.97 -28.63
CA ASP A 497 18.15 -17.02 -29.34
C ASP A 497 18.10 -16.38 -30.74
N GLN A 498 16.92 -16.29 -31.35
CA GLN A 498 16.73 -15.76 -32.69
C GLN A 498 16.25 -14.30 -32.68
N TYR A 499 15.50 -13.89 -31.64
CA TYR A 499 14.77 -12.63 -31.62
C TYR A 499 15.21 -11.70 -30.46
N GLY A 500 16.23 -12.07 -29.68
CA GLY A 500 16.63 -11.38 -28.45
C GLY A 500 15.61 -11.60 -27.35
N GLN A 501 14.43 -10.99 -27.45
CA GLN A 501 13.27 -11.30 -26.63
C GLN A 501 12.05 -11.56 -27.48
N ALA A 502 11.25 -12.54 -27.10
CA ALA A 502 9.94 -12.82 -27.67
C ALA A 502 8.83 -12.49 -26.68
N ILE A 503 7.71 -12.02 -27.19
CA ILE A 503 6.52 -11.69 -26.39
C ILE A 503 5.78 -12.96 -26.02
N ARG A 504 5.49 -13.11 -24.72
CA ARG A 504 4.69 -14.20 -24.18
C ARG A 504 3.48 -13.64 -23.47
N ALA A 505 2.28 -14.10 -23.88
CA ALA A 505 1.01 -13.69 -23.32
C ALA A 505 0.37 -14.86 -22.58
N TYR A 506 -0.19 -14.59 -21.41
CA TYR A 506 -1.05 -15.48 -20.64
C TYR A 506 -2.43 -14.87 -20.59
N ILE A 507 -3.45 -15.69 -20.84
CA ILE A 507 -4.83 -15.24 -21.06
C ILE A 507 -5.76 -16.00 -20.11
N ILE A 508 -6.57 -15.29 -19.37
CA ILE A 508 -7.76 -15.81 -18.71
C ILE A 508 -8.93 -15.51 -19.64
N ARG A 509 -9.66 -16.55 -20.06
CA ARG A 509 -10.82 -16.40 -20.93
C ARG A 509 -12.02 -15.86 -20.15
N GLU A 510 -12.87 -15.08 -20.83
CA GLU A 510 -14.14 -14.66 -20.27
C GLU A 510 -15.11 -15.85 -20.20
N GLU A 511 -15.74 -16.07 -19.04
CA GLU A 511 -16.69 -17.15 -18.83
C GLU A 511 -17.97 -16.94 -19.64
N GLY A 512 -18.59 -18.04 -20.07
CA GLY A 512 -19.84 -17.99 -20.82
C GLY A 512 -19.72 -17.55 -22.28
N THR A 513 -18.50 -17.35 -22.79
CA THR A 513 -18.23 -17.02 -24.19
C THR A 513 -17.63 -18.21 -24.95
N ASP A 514 -17.68 -18.18 -26.28
CA ASP A 514 -16.95 -19.15 -27.10
C ASP A 514 -15.44 -18.99 -26.86
N PRO A 515 -14.70 -20.08 -26.61
CA PRO A 515 -13.27 -20.00 -26.29
C PRO A 515 -12.47 -19.33 -27.41
N ILE A 516 -11.76 -18.24 -27.07
CA ILE A 516 -10.82 -17.59 -28.00
C ILE A 516 -9.61 -18.48 -28.23
N THR A 517 -9.12 -18.54 -29.47
CA THR A 517 -7.92 -19.28 -29.87
C THR A 517 -6.67 -18.43 -29.79
N ALA A 518 -5.49 -19.07 -29.77
CA ALA A 518 -4.20 -18.35 -29.76
C ALA A 518 -3.98 -17.50 -31.04
N ASP A 519 -4.50 -17.94 -32.17
CA ASP A 519 -4.37 -17.19 -33.44
C ASP A 519 -5.28 -15.97 -33.43
N GLU A 520 -6.51 -16.07 -32.92
CA GLU A 520 -7.39 -14.90 -32.75
C GLU A 520 -6.79 -13.88 -31.78
N VAL A 521 -6.14 -14.34 -30.69
CA VAL A 521 -5.41 -13.46 -29.75
C VAL A 521 -4.31 -12.70 -30.47
N ARG A 522 -3.50 -13.38 -31.30
CA ARG A 522 -2.42 -12.76 -32.09
C ARG A 522 -2.95 -11.75 -33.09
N GLU A 523 -4.01 -12.13 -33.83
CA GLU A 523 -4.64 -11.24 -34.82
C GLU A 523 -5.24 -10.00 -34.14
N HIS A 524 -5.87 -10.16 -32.99
CA HIS A 524 -6.43 -9.04 -32.25
C HIS A 524 -5.33 -8.04 -31.86
N VAL A 525 -4.21 -8.49 -31.25
CA VAL A 525 -3.09 -7.63 -30.88
C VAL A 525 -2.49 -6.90 -32.08
N VAL A 526 -2.34 -7.58 -33.22
CA VAL A 526 -1.81 -6.96 -34.43
C VAL A 526 -2.75 -5.89 -34.97
N ASN A 527 -4.06 -6.12 -34.92
CA ASN A 527 -5.07 -5.17 -35.38
C ASN A 527 -5.16 -3.93 -34.50
N GLU A 528 -5.04 -4.10 -33.18
CA GLU A 528 -5.10 -3.00 -32.22
C GLU A 528 -3.78 -2.20 -32.15
N LEU A 529 -2.64 -2.85 -32.33
CA LEU A 529 -1.32 -2.24 -32.18
C LEU A 529 -0.47 -2.34 -33.46
N SER A 530 0.31 -3.43 -33.60
CA SER A 530 1.12 -3.70 -34.81
C SER A 530 1.68 -5.12 -34.81
N GLU A 531 2.28 -5.54 -35.93
CA GLU A 531 2.96 -6.83 -36.07
C GLU A 531 4.13 -7.00 -35.08
N GLY A 532 4.81 -5.91 -34.67
CA GLY A 532 5.88 -5.94 -33.68
C GLY A 532 5.40 -6.36 -32.28
N HIS A 533 4.13 -6.16 -31.98
CA HIS A 533 3.51 -6.50 -30.70
C HIS A 533 2.91 -7.92 -30.67
N ARG A 534 2.98 -8.67 -31.77
CA ARG A 534 2.41 -10.01 -31.89
C ARG A 534 2.98 -10.98 -30.83
N PRO A 535 2.17 -11.56 -29.95
CA PRO A 535 2.65 -12.58 -29.02
C PRO A 535 3.09 -13.85 -29.77
N ARG A 536 4.34 -14.28 -29.53
CA ARG A 536 4.79 -15.57 -30.05
C ARG A 536 4.15 -16.74 -29.32
N ASP A 537 4.21 -16.70 -28.00
CA ASP A 537 3.67 -17.73 -27.13
C ASP A 537 2.38 -17.19 -26.49
N VAL A 538 1.30 -17.96 -26.61
CA VAL A 538 0.00 -17.67 -25.96
C VAL A 538 -0.38 -18.87 -25.11
N PHE A 539 -0.57 -18.65 -23.80
CA PHE A 539 -1.00 -19.65 -22.84
C PHE A 539 -2.35 -19.26 -22.26
N PHE A 540 -3.25 -20.24 -22.15
CA PHE A 540 -4.51 -20.05 -21.46
C PHE A 540 -4.39 -20.63 -20.05
N VAL A 541 -4.80 -19.85 -19.06
CA VAL A 541 -4.76 -20.19 -17.63
C VAL A 541 -6.09 -19.87 -16.98
N ASP A 542 -6.42 -20.59 -15.92
CA ASP A 542 -7.67 -20.37 -15.18
C ASP A 542 -7.52 -19.19 -14.20
N GLU A 543 -6.32 -19.00 -13.64
CA GLU A 543 -6.04 -17.90 -12.71
C GLU A 543 -4.58 -17.45 -12.78
N PHE A 544 -4.30 -16.22 -12.37
CA PHE A 544 -2.93 -15.74 -12.19
C PHE A 544 -2.46 -15.88 -10.74
N PRO A 545 -1.28 -16.50 -10.51
CA PRO A 545 -0.65 -16.50 -9.20
C PRO A 545 -0.24 -15.08 -8.85
N ARG A 546 -0.92 -14.43 -7.90
CA ARG A 546 -0.67 -13.04 -7.51
C ARG A 546 -0.10 -12.93 -6.10
N ASN A 547 0.69 -11.89 -5.86
CA ASN A 547 1.10 -11.51 -4.53
C ASN A 547 -0.01 -10.67 -3.84
N PRO A 548 0.11 -10.34 -2.53
CA PRO A 548 -0.91 -9.58 -1.79
C PRO A 548 -1.24 -8.20 -2.37
N MET A 549 -0.31 -7.62 -3.15
CA MET A 549 -0.53 -6.35 -3.86
C MET A 549 -1.16 -6.56 -5.25
N GLY A 550 -1.52 -7.79 -5.59
CA GLY A 550 -2.12 -8.14 -6.86
C GLY A 550 -1.15 -8.30 -8.02
N LYS A 551 0.15 -8.17 -7.80
CA LYS A 551 1.16 -8.35 -8.85
C LYS A 551 1.34 -9.83 -9.16
N VAL A 552 1.35 -10.20 -10.44
CA VAL A 552 1.55 -11.58 -10.91
C VAL A 552 2.94 -12.10 -10.53
N ILE A 553 2.98 -13.31 -9.98
CA ILE A 553 4.23 -13.99 -9.61
C ILE A 553 4.72 -14.78 -10.81
N ARG A 554 5.52 -14.13 -11.66
CA ARG A 554 6.04 -14.68 -12.92
C ARG A 554 6.61 -16.11 -12.81
N LYS A 555 7.35 -16.41 -11.74
CA LYS A 555 7.98 -17.72 -11.52
C LYS A 555 6.99 -18.88 -11.31
N LYS A 556 5.72 -18.57 -11.04
CA LYS A 556 4.67 -19.57 -10.84
C LYS A 556 3.80 -19.76 -12.08
N LEU A 557 4.02 -19.00 -13.15
CA LEU A 557 3.32 -19.18 -14.41
C LEU A 557 3.83 -20.40 -15.18
N PRO A 558 2.98 -21.09 -15.96
CA PRO A 558 3.38 -22.26 -16.75
C PRO A 558 4.43 -21.88 -17.82
N GLY A 559 5.45 -22.72 -17.99
CA GLY A 559 6.47 -22.58 -19.03
C GLY A 559 6.19 -23.46 -20.25
N ARG A 560 7.01 -23.33 -21.33
CA ARG A 560 6.88 -24.14 -22.56
C ARG A 560 6.85 -25.68 -22.34
N SER A 561 7.37 -26.17 -21.20
CA SER A 561 7.44 -27.59 -20.88
C SER A 561 6.18 -28.17 -20.21
N THR A 562 5.14 -27.36 -19.98
CA THR A 562 3.94 -27.78 -19.21
C THR A 562 2.64 -27.76 -20.01
N VAL A 563 2.69 -27.54 -21.32
CA VAL A 563 1.51 -27.57 -22.21
C VAL A 563 1.74 -28.54 -23.34
N GLU A 564 1.19 -29.74 -23.22
CA GLU A 564 0.77 -30.60 -24.34
C GLU A 564 -0.71 -30.34 -24.63
#